data_850806639ce4b64aed44b0d06eb2568c
#
_entry.id   850806639ce4b64aed44b0d06eb2568c
#
_cell.length_a   1.000
_cell.length_b   1.000
_cell.length_c   1.000
_cell.angle_alpha   90.00
_cell.angle_beta   90.00
_cell.angle_gamma   90.00
#
_symmetry.space_group_name_H-M   'P 1'
#
loop_
_entity.id
_entity.type
_entity.pdbx_description
1 polymer ?
#
loop_
_entity_poly.entity_id
_entity_poly.type
_entity_poly.pdbx_seq_one_letter_code
_entity_poly.pdbx_strand_id
1 'polypeptide(L)'
;CIRDSNCALKIIDTKTGRQVYSDFGEMLFTHFGVSGPMILSASAHIGKQLQKSGELNAYLDLKPALTMEQLDARILREFEAGQNKQFKNVIGVLFPSSLTPVMLELGGISPEKKIHDISREERIHFEELVKAFPFTINGMGEYKEAVITRGGVSVKDIQPGTMESRKVKNLYFIGEVLDLDAVTGGYNLQIAWSTGHLAGISVL
;
A
#
# COMPACT_ATOMS: atom_id res chain seq x y z
N CYS A 1 8.24 -12.99 -1.36
CA CYS A 1 7.21 -11.95 -1.57
C CYS A 1 5.82 -12.56 -1.42
N ILE A 2 4.98 -11.95 -0.59
CA ILE A 2 3.58 -12.34 -0.43
C ILE A 2 2.78 -11.38 -1.29
N ARG A 3 2.21 -11.87 -2.39
CA ARG A 3 1.25 -11.13 -3.18
C ARG A 3 -0.14 -11.47 -2.65
N ASP A 4 -0.77 -10.53 -1.98
CA ASP A 4 -2.19 -10.61 -1.65
C ASP A 4 -2.95 -9.71 -2.63
N SER A 5 -3.88 -10.30 -3.34
CA SER A 5 -4.68 -9.60 -4.33
C SER A 5 -5.85 -8.94 -3.62
N ASN A 6 -6.05 -7.63 -3.85
CA ASN A 6 -7.21 -6.87 -3.42
C ASN A 6 -7.35 -6.73 -1.89
N CYS A 7 -6.44 -5.99 -1.28
CA CYS A 7 -6.54 -5.52 0.10
C CYS A 7 -7.07 -4.07 0.14
N ALA A 8 -7.61 -3.66 1.29
CA ALA A 8 -7.89 -2.25 1.55
C ALA A 8 -6.90 -1.70 2.57
N LEU A 9 -6.23 -0.62 2.22
CA LEU A 9 -5.21 0.04 3.04
C LEU A 9 -5.79 1.31 3.66
N LYS A 10 -5.49 1.52 4.94
CA LYS A 10 -5.75 2.75 5.67
C LYS A 10 -4.48 3.19 6.39
N ILE A 11 -4.06 4.43 6.17
CA ILE A 11 -2.87 5.00 6.81
C ILE A 11 -3.29 6.15 7.72
N ILE A 12 -2.81 6.12 8.97
CA ILE A 12 -3.15 7.05 10.03
C ILE A 12 -1.87 7.70 10.55
N ASP A 13 -1.91 9.00 10.72
CA ASP A 13 -0.84 9.76 11.36
C ASP A 13 -0.79 9.44 12.86
N THR A 14 0.37 9.01 13.35
CA THR A 14 0.59 8.61 14.75
C THR A 14 0.41 9.78 15.75
N LYS A 15 0.72 11.01 15.32
CA LYS A 15 0.64 12.22 16.18
C LYS A 15 -0.75 12.80 16.26
N THR A 16 -1.50 12.76 15.15
CA THR A 16 -2.81 13.45 15.07
C THR A 16 -3.99 12.50 15.13
N GLY A 17 -3.77 11.19 14.93
CA GLY A 17 -4.82 10.19 14.80
C GLY A 17 -5.67 10.33 13.53
N ARG A 18 -5.31 11.23 12.62
CA ARG A 18 -6.07 11.47 11.39
C ARG A 18 -5.68 10.49 10.30
N GLN A 19 -6.67 10.05 9.54
CA GLN A 19 -6.43 9.29 8.32
C GLN A 19 -5.80 10.22 7.28
N VAL A 20 -4.62 9.82 6.77
CA VAL A 20 -3.85 10.58 5.77
C VAL A 20 -3.97 9.97 4.36
N TYR A 21 -4.31 8.68 4.29
CA TYR A 21 -4.50 7.98 3.02
C TYR A 21 -5.41 6.76 3.22
N SER A 22 -6.15 6.40 2.18
CA SER A 22 -6.79 5.09 2.04
C SER A 22 -6.96 4.74 0.58
N ASP A 23 -6.82 3.45 0.27
CA ASP A 23 -6.94 2.93 -1.08
C ASP A 23 -7.31 1.44 -1.05
N PHE A 24 -7.67 0.92 -2.21
CA PHE A 24 -7.99 -0.47 -2.43
C PHE A 24 -7.23 -0.98 -3.65
N GLY A 25 -6.53 -2.10 -3.51
CA GLY A 25 -5.77 -2.65 -4.63
C GLY A 25 -4.80 -3.75 -4.24
N GLU A 26 -3.90 -4.05 -5.17
CA GLU A 26 -2.85 -5.03 -4.96
C GLU A 26 -1.67 -4.44 -4.20
N MET A 27 -1.13 -5.22 -3.27
CA MET A 27 0.11 -4.93 -2.59
C MET A 27 1.00 -6.16 -2.49
N LEU A 28 2.25 -5.92 -2.12
CA LEU A 28 3.27 -6.93 -2.01
C LEU A 28 4.04 -6.74 -0.71
N PHE A 29 4.07 -7.76 0.15
CA PHE A 29 5.04 -7.84 1.24
C PHE A 29 6.38 -8.36 0.71
N THR A 30 7.45 -7.64 0.99
CA THR A 30 8.81 -7.98 0.59
C THR A 30 9.67 -8.22 1.84
N HIS A 31 10.92 -8.62 1.65
CA HIS A 31 11.86 -8.80 2.77
C HIS A 31 12.33 -7.49 3.41
N PHE A 32 12.09 -6.36 2.76
CA PHE A 32 12.45 -5.02 3.25
C PHE A 32 11.25 -4.14 3.63
N GLY A 33 10.01 -4.63 3.43
CA GLY A 33 8.80 -3.85 3.73
C GLY A 33 7.65 -4.18 2.80
N VAL A 34 6.95 -3.14 2.34
CA VAL A 34 5.78 -3.27 1.46
C VAL A 34 6.00 -2.56 0.12
N SER A 35 5.39 -3.07 -0.94
CA SER A 35 5.47 -2.56 -2.30
C SER A 35 4.17 -2.85 -3.08
N GLY A 36 4.18 -2.65 -4.38
CA GLY A 36 3.03 -2.88 -5.27
C GLY A 36 2.28 -1.61 -5.61
N PRO A 37 1.35 -1.67 -6.59
CA PRO A 37 0.71 -0.48 -7.16
C PRO A 37 0.04 0.42 -6.13
N MET A 38 -0.69 -0.17 -5.17
CA MET A 38 -1.36 0.57 -4.09
C MET A 38 -0.33 1.28 -3.18
N ILE A 39 0.77 0.63 -2.84
CA ILE A 39 1.83 1.20 -1.98
C ILE A 39 2.60 2.30 -2.71
N LEU A 40 2.87 2.14 -4.00
CA LEU A 40 3.48 3.18 -4.82
C LEU A 40 2.59 4.43 -4.88
N SER A 41 1.28 4.25 -5.06
CA SER A 41 0.31 5.36 -5.00
C SER A 41 0.29 6.01 -3.61
N ALA A 42 0.25 5.20 -2.54
CA ALA A 42 0.32 5.69 -1.16
C ALA A 42 1.58 6.53 -0.92
N SER A 43 2.75 6.07 -1.39
CA SER A 43 4.04 6.74 -1.18
C SER A 43 4.04 8.18 -1.72
N ALA A 44 3.41 8.42 -2.87
CA ALA A 44 3.28 9.75 -3.44
C ALA A 44 2.46 10.72 -2.54
N HIS A 45 1.51 10.19 -1.77
CA HIS A 45 0.64 10.99 -0.91
C HIS A 45 1.21 11.22 0.49
N ILE A 46 1.80 10.19 1.09
CA ILE A 46 2.20 10.22 2.51
C ILE A 46 3.58 10.82 2.76
N GLY A 47 4.44 11.01 1.74
CA GLY A 47 5.84 11.39 1.91
C GLY A 47 6.06 12.64 2.77
N LYS A 48 5.29 13.72 2.54
CA LYS A 48 5.36 14.94 3.35
C LYS A 48 4.92 14.73 4.81
N GLN A 49 3.90 13.88 5.00
CA GLN A 49 3.40 13.60 6.34
C GLN A 49 4.37 12.71 7.12
N LEU A 50 4.94 11.70 6.46
CA LEU A 50 5.96 10.83 7.04
C LEU A 50 7.19 11.64 7.52
N GLN A 51 7.66 12.62 6.72
CA GLN A 51 8.75 13.52 7.14
C GLN A 51 8.41 14.33 8.39
N LYS A 52 7.15 14.75 8.58
CA LYS A 52 6.70 15.53 9.75
C LYS A 52 6.50 14.66 10.99
N SER A 53 5.92 13.49 10.82
CA SER A 53 5.51 12.61 11.92
C SER A 53 6.62 11.64 12.33
N GLY A 54 7.52 11.28 11.42
CA GLY A 54 8.58 10.29 11.59
C GLY A 54 8.10 8.87 11.31
N GLU A 55 6.85 8.56 11.66
CA GLU A 55 6.22 7.28 11.41
C GLU A 55 4.70 7.41 11.22
N LEU A 56 4.10 6.47 10.51
CA LEU A 56 2.66 6.38 10.27
C LEU A 56 2.17 4.96 10.56
N ASN A 57 1.00 4.83 11.17
CA ASN A 57 0.36 3.54 11.35
C ASN A 57 -0.45 3.16 10.11
N ALA A 58 -0.25 1.96 9.63
CA ALA A 58 -1.00 1.39 8.52
C ALA A 58 -1.82 0.18 8.99
N TYR A 59 -3.02 0.08 8.47
CA TYR A 59 -3.95 -1.02 8.73
C TYR A 59 -4.42 -1.57 7.40
N LEU A 60 -4.32 -2.89 7.27
CA LEU A 60 -4.67 -3.59 6.04
C LEU A 60 -5.85 -4.51 6.28
N ASP A 61 -6.94 -4.28 5.58
CA ASP A 61 -8.02 -5.26 5.49
C ASP A 61 -7.64 -6.33 4.46
N LEU A 62 -7.34 -7.54 4.95
CA LEU A 62 -6.93 -8.68 4.12
C LEU A 62 -8.09 -9.34 3.38
N LYS A 63 -9.35 -9.04 3.78
CA LYS A 63 -10.58 -9.61 3.17
C LYS A 63 -11.65 -8.53 2.98
N PRO A 64 -11.36 -7.47 2.20
CA PRO A 64 -12.25 -6.32 2.06
C PRO A 64 -13.61 -6.64 1.40
N ALA A 65 -13.69 -7.73 0.66
CA ALA A 65 -14.95 -8.19 0.06
C ALA A 65 -15.93 -8.79 1.08
N LEU A 66 -15.48 -9.10 2.31
CA LEU A 66 -16.31 -9.69 3.36
C LEU A 66 -16.60 -8.66 4.45
N THR A 67 -17.85 -8.56 4.88
CA THR A 67 -18.19 -7.88 6.14
C THR A 67 -17.65 -8.68 7.34
N MET A 68 -17.68 -8.12 8.56
CA MET A 68 -17.29 -8.85 9.77
C MET A 68 -18.14 -10.11 9.95
N GLU A 69 -19.46 -10.01 9.76
CA GLU A 69 -20.41 -11.13 9.89
C GLU A 69 -20.13 -12.23 8.84
N GLN A 70 -19.80 -11.83 7.61
CA GLN A 70 -19.45 -12.77 6.54
C GLN A 70 -18.11 -13.45 6.80
N LEU A 71 -17.15 -12.72 7.37
CA LEU A 71 -15.84 -13.27 7.76
C LEU A 71 -16.01 -14.26 8.92
N ASP A 72 -16.78 -13.90 9.95
CA ASP A 72 -17.11 -14.80 11.08
C ASP A 72 -17.76 -16.10 10.57
N ALA A 73 -18.79 -15.98 9.74
CA ALA A 73 -19.45 -17.14 9.13
C ALA A 73 -18.48 -17.99 8.30
N ARG A 74 -17.53 -17.39 7.62
CA ARG A 74 -16.48 -18.10 6.86
C ARG A 74 -15.53 -18.84 7.78
N ILE A 75 -15.06 -18.20 8.85
CA ILE A 75 -14.13 -18.80 9.83
C ILE A 75 -14.83 -19.94 10.56
N LEU A 76 -16.07 -19.74 11.01
CA LEU A 76 -16.85 -20.80 11.67
C LEU A 76 -17.02 -22.05 10.80
N ARG A 77 -17.29 -21.88 9.52
CA ARG A 77 -17.39 -23.01 8.57
C ARG A 77 -16.08 -23.79 8.47
N GLU A 78 -14.92 -23.12 8.44
CA GLU A 78 -13.62 -23.78 8.43
C GLU A 78 -13.34 -24.48 9.78
N PHE A 79 -13.78 -23.87 10.88
CA PHE A 79 -13.66 -24.45 12.22
C PHE A 79 -14.53 -25.71 12.39
N GLU A 80 -15.77 -25.69 11.90
CA GLU A 80 -16.67 -26.85 11.89
C GLU A 80 -16.05 -28.03 11.11
N ALA A 81 -15.46 -27.75 9.94
CA ALA A 81 -14.78 -28.74 9.11
C ALA A 81 -13.49 -29.30 9.75
N GLY A 82 -12.94 -28.58 10.74
CA GLY A 82 -11.67 -28.89 11.36
C GLY A 82 -11.67 -29.04 12.89
N GLN A 83 -12.80 -29.32 13.53
CA GLN A 83 -12.99 -29.26 15.00
C GLN A 83 -11.88 -29.94 15.82
N ASN A 84 -11.40 -31.10 15.39
CA ASN A 84 -10.35 -31.86 16.09
C ASN A 84 -8.91 -31.50 15.65
N LYS A 85 -8.77 -30.61 14.64
CA LYS A 85 -7.47 -30.18 14.15
C LYS A 85 -6.91 -29.04 15.02
N GLN A 86 -5.60 -28.84 14.94
CA GLN A 86 -4.95 -27.69 15.53
C GLN A 86 -5.19 -26.44 14.67
N PHE A 87 -5.25 -25.28 15.29
CA PHE A 87 -5.50 -23.97 14.66
C PHE A 87 -4.61 -23.72 13.43
N LYS A 88 -3.29 -23.98 13.55
CA LYS A 88 -2.32 -23.85 12.47
C LYS A 88 -2.67 -24.66 11.21
N ASN A 89 -3.38 -25.77 11.35
CA ASN A 89 -3.74 -26.66 10.25
C ASN A 89 -5.07 -26.28 9.57
N VAL A 90 -5.78 -25.30 10.13
CA VAL A 90 -7.10 -24.87 9.61
C VAL A 90 -7.01 -23.52 8.94
N ILE A 91 -6.33 -22.54 9.55
CA ILE A 91 -6.34 -21.16 9.04
C ILE A 91 -5.59 -20.95 7.73
N GLY A 92 -4.72 -21.89 7.33
CA GLY A 92 -3.96 -21.80 6.08
C GLY A 92 -4.82 -21.70 4.81
N VAL A 93 -6.11 -22.08 4.87
CA VAL A 93 -7.03 -21.90 3.74
C VAL A 93 -7.49 -20.44 3.54
N LEU A 94 -7.30 -19.60 4.55
CA LEU A 94 -7.72 -18.20 4.53
C LEU A 94 -6.64 -17.26 3.94
N PHE A 95 -5.38 -17.67 3.95
CA PHE A 95 -4.24 -16.83 3.61
C PHE A 95 -3.24 -17.56 2.70
N PRO A 96 -2.41 -16.80 1.95
CA PRO A 96 -1.22 -17.37 1.32
C PRO A 96 -0.31 -18.03 2.36
N SER A 97 0.33 -19.13 1.98
CA SER A 97 1.14 -19.97 2.89
C SER A 97 2.22 -19.19 3.64
N SER A 98 2.79 -18.16 3.00
CA SER A 98 3.82 -17.30 3.59
C SER A 98 3.26 -16.26 4.60
N LEU A 99 1.96 -15.94 4.56
CA LEU A 99 1.31 -15.05 5.53
C LEU A 99 0.80 -15.82 6.76
N THR A 100 0.48 -17.10 6.59
CA THR A 100 -0.06 -17.93 7.66
C THR A 100 0.78 -17.92 8.95
N PRO A 101 2.12 -18.04 8.92
CA PRO A 101 2.94 -17.96 10.14
C PRO A 101 2.80 -16.63 10.88
N VAL A 102 2.75 -15.53 10.16
CA VAL A 102 2.58 -14.18 10.74
C VAL A 102 1.19 -14.04 11.39
N MET A 103 0.15 -14.56 10.74
CA MET A 103 -1.20 -14.55 11.29
C MET A 103 -1.34 -15.44 12.54
N LEU A 104 -0.58 -16.51 12.63
CA LEU A 104 -0.50 -17.35 13.83
C LEU A 104 0.20 -16.62 14.98
N GLU A 105 1.28 -15.91 14.69
CA GLU A 105 2.04 -15.15 15.69
C GLU A 105 1.23 -13.98 16.26
N LEU A 106 0.58 -13.21 15.39
CA LEU A 106 -0.18 -12.00 15.79
C LEU A 106 -1.60 -12.29 16.26
N GLY A 107 -2.15 -13.45 15.92
CA GLY A 107 -3.57 -13.77 16.14
C GLY A 107 -3.95 -14.05 17.59
N GLY A 108 -2.98 -14.14 18.52
CA GLY A 108 -3.24 -14.36 19.95
C GLY A 108 -3.77 -15.76 20.29
N ILE A 109 -3.89 -16.67 19.32
CA ILE A 109 -4.33 -18.06 19.51
C ILE A 109 -3.15 -18.99 19.36
N SER A 110 -2.92 -19.87 20.36
CA SER A 110 -1.84 -20.87 20.26
C SER A 110 -1.99 -21.72 18.99
N PRO A 111 -0.93 -21.86 18.17
CA PRO A 111 -0.96 -22.66 16.94
C PRO A 111 -1.39 -24.12 17.16
N GLU A 112 -1.07 -24.69 18.32
CA GLU A 112 -1.37 -26.06 18.73
C GLU A 112 -2.77 -26.23 19.32
N LYS A 113 -3.45 -25.12 19.65
CA LYS A 113 -4.80 -25.16 20.23
C LYS A 113 -5.78 -25.82 19.27
N LYS A 114 -6.58 -26.74 19.80
CA LYS A 114 -7.62 -27.38 19.00
C LYS A 114 -8.75 -26.41 18.71
N ILE A 115 -9.36 -26.54 17.55
CA ILE A 115 -10.42 -25.64 17.08
C ILE A 115 -11.59 -25.57 18.05
N HIS A 116 -12.01 -26.72 18.63
CA HIS A 116 -13.13 -26.75 19.58
C HIS A 116 -12.83 -26.07 20.92
N ASP A 117 -11.55 -25.79 21.24
CA ASP A 117 -11.14 -25.09 22.46
C ASP A 117 -11.03 -23.57 22.25
N ILE A 118 -11.15 -23.08 21.02
CA ILE A 118 -11.04 -21.64 20.70
C ILE A 118 -12.31 -20.94 21.18
N SER A 119 -12.14 -19.94 22.05
CA SER A 119 -13.25 -19.14 22.54
C SER A 119 -13.79 -18.18 21.48
N ARG A 120 -15.01 -17.68 21.71
CA ARG A 120 -15.61 -16.67 20.86
C ARG A 120 -14.77 -15.37 20.84
N GLU A 121 -14.24 -14.98 21.99
CA GLU A 121 -13.43 -13.79 22.16
C GLU A 121 -12.12 -13.90 21.35
N GLU A 122 -11.45 -15.04 21.41
CA GLU A 122 -10.23 -15.31 20.61
C GLU A 122 -10.54 -15.26 19.11
N ARG A 123 -11.66 -15.82 18.68
CA ARG A 123 -12.09 -15.79 17.28
C ARG A 123 -12.36 -14.37 16.81
N ILE A 124 -13.11 -13.57 17.58
CA ILE A 124 -13.41 -12.16 17.25
C ILE A 124 -12.10 -11.36 17.16
N HIS A 125 -11.19 -11.53 18.10
CA HIS A 125 -9.90 -10.86 18.06
C HIS A 125 -9.10 -11.22 16.79
N PHE A 126 -9.12 -12.48 16.39
CA PHE A 126 -8.50 -12.92 15.15
C PHE A 126 -9.18 -12.30 13.90
N GLU A 127 -10.50 -12.18 13.90
CA GLU A 127 -11.26 -11.51 12.84
C GLU A 127 -10.90 -10.01 12.72
N GLU A 128 -10.78 -9.33 13.86
CA GLU A 128 -10.32 -7.95 13.92
C GLU A 128 -8.91 -7.79 13.33
N LEU A 129 -8.00 -8.71 13.64
CA LEU A 129 -6.67 -8.75 13.02
C LEU A 129 -6.75 -8.92 11.51
N VAL A 130 -7.62 -9.79 10.99
CA VAL A 130 -7.81 -9.98 9.54
C VAL A 130 -8.32 -8.71 8.86
N LYS A 131 -9.19 -7.97 9.55
CA LYS A 131 -9.81 -6.73 9.03
C LYS A 131 -8.96 -5.48 9.24
N ALA A 132 -7.98 -5.54 10.13
CA ALA A 132 -7.13 -4.41 10.47
C ALA A 132 -5.70 -4.87 10.80
N PHE A 133 -5.09 -5.64 9.90
CA PHE A 133 -3.70 -6.12 10.05
C PHE A 133 -2.76 -4.91 10.18
N PRO A 134 -2.07 -4.75 11.34
CA PRO A 134 -1.31 -3.55 11.61
C PRO A 134 0.14 -3.66 11.14
N PHE A 135 0.68 -2.54 10.61
CA PHE A 135 2.11 -2.35 10.44
C PHE A 135 2.47 -0.87 10.51
N THR A 136 3.75 -0.57 10.72
CA THR A 136 4.24 0.80 10.83
C THR A 136 5.09 1.15 9.61
N ILE A 137 4.82 2.30 9.01
CA ILE A 137 5.61 2.89 7.94
C ILE A 137 6.56 3.91 8.58
N ASN A 138 7.86 3.60 8.56
CA ASN A 138 8.91 4.41 9.19
C ASN A 138 9.88 5.04 8.17
N GLY A 139 9.70 4.76 6.88
CA GLY A 139 10.55 5.30 5.83
C GLY A 139 10.04 4.99 4.43
N MET A 140 10.72 5.57 3.46
CA MET A 140 10.56 5.28 2.04
C MET A 140 11.74 4.41 1.58
N GLY A 141 11.57 3.70 0.45
CA GLY A 141 12.66 2.97 -0.19
C GLY A 141 13.79 3.88 -0.68
N GLU A 142 14.91 3.28 -1.08
CA GLU A 142 16.07 4.02 -1.60
C GLU A 142 15.78 4.59 -2.99
N TYR A 143 16.43 5.71 -3.33
CA TYR A 143 16.27 6.38 -4.64
C TYR A 143 16.55 5.47 -5.84
N LYS A 144 17.50 4.55 -5.73
CA LYS A 144 17.84 3.60 -6.80
C LYS A 144 16.73 2.59 -7.12
N GLU A 145 15.77 2.42 -6.19
CA GLU A 145 14.63 1.52 -6.34
C GLU A 145 13.32 2.29 -6.66
N ALA A 146 13.41 3.62 -6.73
CA ALA A 146 12.26 4.45 -7.03
C ALA A 146 11.75 4.20 -8.45
N VAL A 147 10.44 3.99 -8.60
CA VAL A 147 9.78 3.89 -9.91
C VAL A 147 9.72 5.26 -10.59
N ILE A 148 9.46 6.31 -9.78
CA ILE A 148 9.54 7.73 -10.16
C ILE A 148 10.13 8.52 -9.01
N THR A 149 10.71 9.69 -9.32
CA THR A 149 11.16 10.66 -8.33
C THR A 149 10.16 11.81 -8.22
N ARG A 150 10.12 12.48 -7.08
CA ARG A 150 9.28 13.63 -6.83
C ARG A 150 10.13 14.87 -6.60
N GLY A 151 9.66 16.01 -7.14
CA GLY A 151 10.40 17.26 -7.13
C GLY A 151 11.04 17.52 -8.49
N GLY A 152 11.68 18.67 -8.65
CA GLY A 152 12.31 19.07 -9.90
C GLY A 152 12.10 20.56 -10.21
N VAL A 153 12.11 20.90 -11.49
CA VAL A 153 11.89 22.26 -11.96
C VAL A 153 10.42 22.62 -11.81
N SER A 154 10.15 23.71 -11.08
CA SER A 154 8.78 24.17 -10.83
C SER A 154 8.02 24.43 -12.14
N VAL A 155 6.88 23.80 -12.30
CA VAL A 155 6.00 24.00 -13.48
C VAL A 155 5.53 25.45 -13.64
N LYS A 156 5.58 26.27 -12.58
CA LYS A 156 5.28 27.71 -12.63
C LYS A 156 6.33 28.50 -13.41
N ASP A 157 7.56 27.98 -13.49
CA ASP A 157 8.68 28.59 -14.20
C ASP A 157 8.72 28.16 -15.67
N ILE A 158 7.77 27.37 -16.14
CA ILE A 158 7.70 26.82 -17.49
C ILE A 158 6.51 27.41 -18.24
N GLN A 159 6.66 27.63 -19.53
CA GLN A 159 5.56 27.99 -20.43
C GLN A 159 4.82 26.71 -20.86
N PRO A 160 3.55 26.52 -20.49
CA PRO A 160 2.86 25.25 -20.72
C PRO A 160 2.59 24.97 -22.22
N GLY A 161 2.64 25.98 -23.07
CA GLY A 161 2.40 25.85 -24.52
C GLY A 161 3.65 25.48 -25.33
N THR A 162 4.86 25.59 -24.76
CA THR A 162 6.13 25.35 -25.45
C THR A 162 7.11 24.52 -24.65
N MET A 163 6.90 24.36 -23.35
CA MET A 163 7.83 23.79 -22.38
C MET A 163 9.11 24.61 -22.18
N GLU A 164 9.18 25.84 -22.68
CA GLU A 164 10.30 26.76 -22.51
C GLU A 164 10.32 27.35 -21.09
N SER A 165 11.51 27.55 -20.56
CA SER A 165 11.73 28.28 -19.30
C SER A 165 11.25 29.72 -19.41
N ARG A 166 10.50 30.21 -18.42
CA ARG A 166 10.14 31.64 -18.29
C ARG A 166 11.33 32.51 -17.87
N LYS A 167 12.41 31.91 -17.35
CA LYS A 167 13.57 32.60 -16.80
C LYS A 167 14.75 32.65 -17.77
N VAL A 168 14.91 31.60 -18.59
CA VAL A 168 16.03 31.45 -19.51
C VAL A 168 15.49 31.14 -20.89
N LYS A 169 15.77 32.02 -21.83
CA LYS A 169 15.34 31.88 -23.23
C LYS A 169 16.06 30.70 -23.91
N ASN A 170 15.35 29.97 -24.76
CA ASN A 170 15.82 28.78 -25.47
C ASN A 170 16.25 27.61 -24.58
N LEU A 171 15.77 27.56 -23.33
CA LEU A 171 15.95 26.44 -22.42
C LEU A 171 14.60 25.75 -22.18
N TYR A 172 14.52 24.45 -22.46
CA TYR A 172 13.28 23.66 -22.37
C TYR A 172 13.45 22.57 -21.33
N PHE A 173 12.38 22.28 -20.58
CA PHE A 173 12.35 21.22 -19.59
C PHE A 173 11.19 20.26 -19.88
N ILE A 174 11.46 18.95 -19.91
CA ILE A 174 10.50 17.92 -20.30
C ILE A 174 10.59 16.70 -19.36
N GLY A 175 9.52 15.90 -19.30
CA GLY A 175 9.50 14.65 -18.55
C GLY A 175 9.70 14.83 -17.05
N GLU A 176 10.37 13.88 -16.42
CA GLU A 176 10.50 13.77 -14.97
C GLU A 176 11.42 14.81 -14.33
N VAL A 177 12.12 15.62 -15.11
CA VAL A 177 12.88 16.77 -14.58
C VAL A 177 11.95 17.88 -14.06
N LEU A 178 10.70 17.89 -14.51
CA LEU A 178 9.65 18.78 -14.02
C LEU A 178 9.15 18.32 -12.65
N ASP A 179 8.80 19.28 -11.78
CA ASP A 179 8.08 18.99 -10.52
C ASP A 179 6.61 18.65 -10.85
N LEU A 180 6.44 17.50 -11.49
CA LEU A 180 5.17 16.97 -11.97
C LEU A 180 5.23 15.45 -11.94
N ASP A 181 4.40 14.85 -11.08
CA ASP A 181 4.27 13.42 -10.92
C ASP A 181 2.80 12.99 -10.98
N ALA A 182 2.56 11.81 -11.53
CA ALA A 182 1.23 11.21 -11.60
C ALA A 182 1.23 9.82 -10.94
N VAL A 183 0.02 9.31 -10.70
CA VAL A 183 -0.17 7.96 -10.16
C VAL A 183 0.36 6.88 -11.10
N THR A 184 0.55 5.67 -10.60
CA THR A 184 0.94 4.50 -11.40
C THR A 184 -0.09 4.21 -12.50
N GLY A 185 0.36 3.56 -13.62
CA GLY A 185 -0.50 3.22 -14.75
C GLY A 185 -0.10 3.85 -16.09
N GLY A 186 1.18 4.27 -16.22
CA GLY A 186 1.73 4.81 -17.47
C GLY A 186 1.56 6.32 -17.64
N TYR A 187 0.89 7.01 -16.71
CA TYR A 187 0.64 8.45 -16.79
C TYR A 187 1.94 9.28 -16.80
N ASN A 188 2.98 8.87 -16.07
CA ASN A 188 4.28 9.55 -16.07
C ASN A 188 4.98 9.44 -17.43
N LEU A 189 4.88 8.29 -18.12
CA LEU A 189 5.35 8.13 -19.49
C LEU A 189 4.56 9.03 -20.46
N GLN A 190 3.25 9.12 -20.30
CA GLN A 190 2.42 10.01 -21.11
C GLN A 190 2.80 11.49 -20.92
N ILE A 191 3.10 11.91 -19.69
CA ILE A 191 3.62 13.25 -19.39
C ILE A 191 4.95 13.47 -20.12
N ALA A 192 5.88 12.51 -20.02
CA ALA A 192 7.18 12.60 -20.66
C ALA A 192 7.07 12.72 -22.18
N TRP A 193 6.23 11.90 -22.81
CA TRP A 193 6.03 11.96 -24.25
C TRP A 193 5.34 13.26 -24.71
N SER A 194 4.30 13.68 -23.98
CA SER A 194 3.55 14.90 -24.34
C SER A 194 4.43 16.14 -24.21
N THR A 195 5.18 16.26 -23.13
CA THR A 195 6.09 17.40 -22.90
C THR A 195 7.25 17.40 -23.87
N GLY A 196 7.82 16.19 -24.19
CA GLY A 196 8.88 16.02 -25.17
C GLY A 196 8.44 16.40 -26.58
N HIS A 197 7.26 15.94 -26.99
CA HIS A 197 6.66 16.30 -28.30
C HIS A 197 6.44 17.81 -28.41
N LEU A 198 5.81 18.40 -27.38
CA LEU A 198 5.50 19.84 -27.35
C LEU A 198 6.78 20.70 -27.43
N ALA A 199 7.83 20.35 -26.66
CA ALA A 199 9.11 21.05 -26.77
C ALA A 199 9.73 20.88 -28.17
N GLY A 200 9.70 19.67 -28.73
CA GLY A 200 10.25 19.37 -30.04
C GLY A 200 9.67 20.23 -31.17
N ILE A 201 8.34 20.41 -31.19
CA ILE A 201 7.68 21.27 -32.20
C ILE A 201 7.83 22.78 -31.90
N SER A 202 8.27 23.15 -30.68
CA SER A 202 8.41 24.55 -30.26
C SER A 202 9.83 25.09 -30.42
N VAL A 203 10.81 24.23 -30.61
CA VAL A 203 12.23 24.61 -30.85
C VAL A 203 12.46 25.05 -32.30
N LEU A 204 11.56 24.69 -33.19
CA LEU A 204 11.58 25.08 -34.61
C LEU A 204 11.08 26.49 -34.79
#